data_fcebc0f50507e8ec83873514017d0dc6
#
_entry.id   fcebc0f50507e8ec83873514017d0dc6
#
_cell.length_a   1.000
_cell.length_b   1.000
_cell.length_c   1.000
_cell.angle_alpha   90.00
_cell.angle_beta   90.00
_cell.angle_gamma   90.00
#
_symmetry.space_group_name_H-M   'P 1'
#
loop_
_entity.id
_entity.type
_entity.pdbx_description
1 polymer ?
#
loop_
_entity_poly.entity_id
_entity_poly.type
_entity_poly.pdbx_seq_one_letter_code
_entity_poly.pdbx_strand_id
1 'polypeptide(L)'
;GTILSRVGWFSMMILVGGLLASCDSTVRQIGKSSTESSPVVQTERREKHTDHTYGFTVKYYPKEYVLLTDSPIQTATQPSAVQRVRFQRKDLATGQVVDHEPPGLMISVFERSPERLLHEWLDSSGLVPPGSEISSVRLTGVKEGLRVTLRQQPAPNEFVYLANDQYVYSLVPYDAQGGKMLRSFRLLPDSSRAHMRH
;
A
#
# COMPACT_ATOMS: atom_id res chain seq x y z
N GLY A 1 -6.18 -13.54 47.52
CA GLY A 1 -5.78 -14.82 46.94
C GLY A 1 -4.82 -14.57 45.78
N THR A 2 -3.53 -14.75 46.14
CA THR A 2 -2.35 -14.57 45.27
C THR A 2 -2.14 -15.86 44.45
N ILE A 3 -2.05 -15.82 43.15
CA ILE A 3 -1.54 -16.92 42.34
C ILE A 3 -0.43 -16.37 41.41
N LEU A 4 0.79 -16.68 41.84
CA LEU A 4 1.99 -16.65 40.97
C LEU A 4 1.98 -17.88 40.06
N SER A 5 2.28 -17.71 38.78
CA SER A 5 2.66 -18.80 37.89
C SER A 5 3.74 -18.30 36.90
N ARG A 6 4.90 -18.58 37.23
CA ARG A 6 6.09 -19.28 36.75
C ARG A 6 6.38 -19.23 35.26
N VAL A 7 7.45 -18.55 35.03
CA VAL A 7 8.39 -18.50 33.92
C VAL A 7 8.87 -19.92 33.51
N GLY A 8 8.88 -20.19 32.21
CA GLY A 8 9.55 -21.33 31.60
C GLY A 8 10.50 -20.88 30.50
N TRP A 9 11.76 -20.79 30.86
CA TRP A 9 12.88 -20.65 29.95
C TRP A 9 13.14 -21.99 29.26
N PHE A 10 13.22 -22.01 27.93
CA PHE A 10 13.90 -23.08 27.20
C PHE A 10 14.99 -22.46 26.32
N SER A 11 16.19 -22.53 26.86
CA SER A 11 17.45 -22.46 26.13
C SER A 11 17.65 -23.78 25.40
N MET A 12 17.89 -23.77 24.09
CA MET A 12 18.45 -24.91 23.36
C MET A 12 19.56 -24.44 22.43
N MET A 13 20.77 -24.54 22.98
CA MET A 13 22.02 -24.54 22.23
C MET A 13 22.13 -25.87 21.44
N ILE A 14 22.40 -25.80 20.15
CA ILE A 14 23.00 -26.93 19.43
C ILE A 14 24.20 -26.41 18.64
N LEU A 15 25.34 -26.85 19.08
CA LEU A 15 26.67 -26.71 18.53
C LEU A 15 27.05 -28.06 17.89
N VAL A 16 27.33 -28.10 16.60
CA VAL A 16 28.08 -29.15 15.90
C VAL A 16 28.61 -28.49 14.64
N GLY A 17 29.85 -28.29 14.27
CA GLY A 17 31.08 -29.01 14.51
C GLY A 17 31.35 -30.07 13.43
N GLY A 18 32.30 -29.83 12.48
CA GLY A 18 32.84 -30.88 11.62
C GLY A 18 33.10 -30.42 10.20
N LEU A 19 34.31 -30.01 9.91
CA LEU A 19 35.51 -30.63 9.32
C LEU A 19 35.44 -30.99 7.82
N LEU A 20 36.23 -30.22 7.05
CA LEU A 20 37.22 -30.56 6.02
C LEU A 20 36.99 -31.81 5.13
N ALA A 21 36.94 -31.58 3.82
CA ALA A 21 37.65 -32.41 2.84
C ALA A 21 37.99 -31.59 1.60
N SER A 22 39.27 -31.40 1.43
CA SER A 22 39.97 -30.99 0.22
C SER A 22 39.93 -32.11 -0.81
N CYS A 23 39.54 -31.82 -2.04
CA CYS A 23 39.94 -32.63 -3.21
C CYS A 23 40.21 -31.71 -4.39
N ASP A 24 41.47 -31.55 -4.67
CA ASP A 24 42.10 -31.04 -5.86
C ASP A 24 41.76 -31.98 -7.03
N SER A 25 41.21 -31.48 -8.10
CA SER A 25 41.16 -32.15 -9.38
C SER A 25 41.18 -31.11 -10.50
N THR A 26 42.39 -30.84 -10.95
CA THR A 26 42.70 -30.13 -12.18
C THR A 26 42.10 -30.89 -13.38
N VAL A 27 41.06 -30.37 -13.97
CA VAL A 27 40.62 -30.72 -15.32
C VAL A 27 40.61 -29.47 -16.18
N ARG A 28 41.62 -29.33 -17.03
CA ARG A 28 41.59 -28.43 -18.18
C ARG A 28 40.46 -28.87 -19.11
N GLN A 29 39.43 -28.04 -19.25
CA GLN A 29 38.54 -28.10 -20.42
C GLN A 29 38.60 -26.80 -21.18
N ILE A 30 39.05 -26.96 -22.39
CA ILE A 30 39.14 -26.02 -23.49
C ILE A 30 37.75 -25.52 -23.88
N GLY A 31 37.61 -24.22 -23.98
CA GLY A 31 36.79 -23.43 -24.89
C GLY A 31 35.40 -23.96 -25.23
N LYS A 32 34.36 -23.42 -24.58
CA LYS A 32 33.14 -23.08 -25.26
C LYS A 32 32.74 -21.68 -24.80
N SER A 33 32.76 -20.78 -25.78
CA SER A 33 32.21 -19.43 -25.67
C SER A 33 30.74 -19.54 -25.32
N SER A 34 30.42 -19.57 -24.06
CA SER A 34 29.05 -19.40 -23.59
C SER A 34 28.75 -17.92 -23.75
N THR A 35 27.97 -17.61 -24.76
CA THR A 35 27.28 -16.32 -24.87
C THR A 35 26.43 -16.23 -23.64
N GLU A 36 26.92 -15.54 -22.64
CA GLU A 36 26.20 -15.18 -21.42
C GLU A 36 25.08 -14.24 -21.86
N SER A 37 23.92 -14.81 -22.14
CA SER A 37 22.71 -14.04 -22.33
C SER A 37 22.43 -13.38 -20.99
N SER A 38 22.82 -12.11 -20.89
CA SER A 38 22.41 -11.24 -19.77
C SER A 38 20.92 -11.42 -19.55
N PRO A 39 20.47 -11.69 -18.32
CA PRO A 39 19.03 -11.80 -18.05
C PRO A 39 18.39 -10.48 -18.48
N VAL A 40 17.55 -10.53 -19.49
CA VAL A 40 16.70 -9.41 -19.86
C VAL A 40 15.84 -9.13 -18.63
N VAL A 41 16.22 -8.11 -17.88
CA VAL A 41 15.39 -7.58 -16.79
C VAL A 41 14.12 -7.11 -17.48
N GLN A 42 13.10 -7.96 -17.48
CA GLN A 42 11.77 -7.59 -17.93
C GLN A 42 11.28 -6.53 -16.94
N THR A 43 11.45 -5.27 -17.36
CA THR A 43 10.91 -4.14 -16.61
C THR A 43 9.40 -4.32 -16.59
N GLU A 44 8.86 -4.75 -15.46
CA GLU A 44 7.42 -4.98 -15.29
C GLU A 44 6.67 -3.72 -15.69
N ARG A 45 5.86 -3.84 -16.72
CA ARG A 45 5.10 -2.72 -17.27
C ARG A 45 3.98 -2.35 -16.31
N ARG A 46 4.05 -1.13 -15.76
CA ARG A 46 2.97 -0.55 -14.98
C ARG A 46 1.90 0.02 -15.91
N GLU A 47 0.65 -0.21 -15.57
CA GLU A 47 -0.49 0.44 -16.19
C GLU A 47 -0.97 1.61 -15.32
N LYS A 48 -1.63 2.58 -15.97
CA LYS A 48 -2.22 3.73 -15.30
C LYS A 48 -3.72 3.52 -15.20
N HIS A 49 -4.23 3.40 -13.98
CA HIS A 49 -5.64 3.56 -13.69
C HIS A 49 -5.98 5.05 -13.59
N THR A 50 -7.07 5.47 -14.20
CA THR A 50 -7.59 6.83 -14.13
C THR A 50 -9.04 6.79 -13.68
N ASP A 51 -9.33 7.42 -12.55
CA ASP A 51 -10.68 7.65 -12.08
C ASP A 51 -11.09 9.09 -12.42
N HIS A 52 -11.95 9.23 -13.41
CA HIS A 52 -12.41 10.54 -13.85
C HIS A 52 -13.51 11.11 -12.95
N THR A 53 -14.27 10.27 -12.28
CA THR A 53 -15.35 10.69 -11.39
C THR A 53 -14.81 11.43 -10.18
N TYR A 54 -13.79 10.85 -9.55
CA TYR A 54 -13.16 11.43 -8.37
C TYR A 54 -11.83 12.11 -8.66
N GLY A 55 -11.38 12.10 -9.91
CA GLY A 55 -10.29 12.92 -10.42
C GLY A 55 -8.91 12.53 -9.89
N PHE A 56 -8.54 11.26 -10.00
CA PHE A 56 -7.18 10.82 -9.66
C PHE A 56 -6.63 9.78 -10.64
N THR A 57 -5.32 9.60 -10.59
CA THR A 57 -4.64 8.52 -11.31
C THR A 57 -3.66 7.81 -10.38
N VAL A 58 -3.42 6.53 -10.66
CA VAL A 58 -2.41 5.72 -9.98
C VAL A 58 -1.84 4.68 -10.94
N LYS A 59 -0.54 4.38 -10.83
CA LYS A 59 0.10 3.33 -11.63
C LYS A 59 0.21 2.06 -10.81
N TYR A 60 -0.19 0.92 -11.38
CA TYR A 60 -0.15 -0.38 -10.74
C TYR A 60 0.44 -1.45 -11.66
N TYR A 61 0.62 -2.66 -11.16
CA TYR A 61 1.18 -3.81 -11.87
C TYR A 61 0.06 -4.78 -12.24
N PRO A 62 -0.47 -4.75 -13.50
CA PRO A 62 -1.67 -5.52 -13.87
C PRO A 62 -1.43 -7.03 -13.92
N LYS A 63 -0.17 -7.48 -13.95
CA LYS A 63 0.17 -8.90 -13.84
C LYS A 63 0.00 -9.43 -12.42
N GLU A 64 0.29 -8.59 -11.40
CA GLU A 64 0.26 -8.97 -9.99
C GLU A 64 -1.06 -8.61 -9.31
N TYR A 65 -1.71 -7.52 -9.72
CA TYR A 65 -2.87 -6.96 -9.05
C TYR A 65 -4.10 -6.90 -9.96
N VAL A 66 -5.26 -7.16 -9.37
CA VAL A 66 -6.57 -6.85 -9.92
C VAL A 66 -7.13 -5.61 -9.22
N LEU A 67 -7.79 -4.75 -9.98
CA LEU A 67 -8.46 -3.57 -9.45
C LEU A 67 -9.91 -3.92 -9.12
N LEU A 68 -10.31 -3.68 -7.89
CA LEU A 68 -11.67 -3.86 -7.38
C LEU A 68 -12.20 -2.52 -6.91
N THR A 69 -13.44 -2.21 -7.29
CA THR A 69 -14.13 -0.99 -6.86
C THR A 69 -15.34 -1.38 -6.05
N ASP A 70 -15.42 -0.90 -4.82
CA ASP A 70 -16.52 -1.16 -3.92
C ASP A 70 -17.45 0.06 -3.83
N SER A 71 -18.73 -0.19 -3.83
CA SER A 71 -19.74 0.82 -3.46
C SER A 71 -19.59 1.20 -1.98
N PRO A 72 -19.96 2.43 -1.61
CA PRO A 72 -19.74 2.91 -0.25
C PRO A 72 -20.43 2.01 0.78
N ILE A 73 -19.66 1.61 1.78
CA ILE A 73 -20.19 1.00 2.99
C ILE A 73 -20.49 2.14 3.95
N GLN A 74 -21.77 2.36 4.21
CA GLN A 74 -22.18 3.31 5.24
C GLN A 74 -21.88 2.71 6.62
N THR A 75 -20.98 3.34 7.36
CA THR A 75 -20.73 3.02 8.76
C THR A 75 -21.38 4.08 9.64
N ALA A 76 -22.08 3.67 10.67
CA ALA A 76 -22.85 4.59 11.53
C ALA A 76 -21.97 5.57 12.34
N THR A 77 -20.68 5.33 12.47
CA THR A 77 -19.78 6.03 13.39
C THR A 77 -18.59 6.75 12.73
N GLN A 78 -18.39 6.60 11.43
CA GLN A 78 -17.27 7.21 10.69
C GLN A 78 -17.79 7.80 9.38
N PRO A 79 -17.08 8.78 8.77
CA PRO A 79 -17.49 9.29 7.47
C PRO A 79 -17.53 8.14 6.47
N SER A 80 -18.63 8.04 5.73
CA SER A 80 -18.77 7.04 4.68
C SER A 80 -17.92 7.39 3.48
N ALA A 81 -17.11 6.46 3.00
CA ALA A 81 -16.43 6.63 1.74
C ALA A 81 -17.44 6.57 0.59
N VAL A 82 -17.42 7.55 -0.31
CA VAL A 82 -18.24 7.56 -1.53
C VAL A 82 -17.74 6.54 -2.56
N GLN A 83 -16.46 6.19 -2.50
CA GLN A 83 -15.86 5.13 -3.29
C GLN A 83 -14.66 4.53 -2.56
N ARG A 84 -14.43 3.24 -2.78
CA ARG A 84 -13.21 2.54 -2.39
C ARG A 84 -12.65 1.79 -3.59
N VAL A 85 -11.36 1.95 -3.84
CA VAL A 85 -10.62 1.22 -4.87
C VAL A 85 -9.54 0.39 -4.18
N ARG A 86 -9.53 -0.92 -4.45
CA ARG A 86 -8.55 -1.87 -3.90
C ARG A 86 -7.71 -2.46 -5.03
N PHE A 87 -6.40 -2.47 -4.86
CA PHE A 87 -5.46 -3.19 -5.71
C PHE A 87 -5.12 -4.52 -5.03
N GLN A 88 -5.91 -5.55 -5.34
CA GLN A 88 -5.82 -6.87 -4.72
C GLN A 88 -4.81 -7.75 -5.45
N ARG A 89 -3.97 -8.50 -4.74
CA ARG A 89 -3.03 -9.45 -5.34
C ARG A 89 -3.79 -10.59 -6.02
N LYS A 90 -3.41 -10.93 -7.26
CA LYS A 90 -4.07 -11.97 -8.05
C LYS A 90 -3.85 -13.38 -7.50
N ASP A 91 -2.69 -13.66 -6.94
CA ASP A 91 -2.36 -14.94 -6.33
C ASP A 91 -3.23 -15.23 -5.09
N LEU A 92 -3.70 -14.20 -4.41
CA LEU A 92 -4.62 -14.29 -3.29
C LEU A 92 -6.10 -14.17 -3.70
N ALA A 93 -6.36 -13.66 -4.92
CA ALA A 93 -7.71 -13.44 -5.44
C ALA A 93 -8.36 -14.69 -6.08
N THR A 94 -7.65 -15.79 -6.21
CA THR A 94 -8.13 -17.02 -6.89
C THR A 94 -8.98 -17.93 -6.01
N GLY A 95 -9.17 -17.62 -4.73
CA GLY A 95 -10.02 -18.35 -3.79
C GLY A 95 -11.28 -17.57 -3.38
N GLN A 96 -12.26 -18.25 -2.77
CA GLN A 96 -13.47 -17.63 -2.21
C GLN A 96 -13.21 -16.66 -1.04
N VAL A 97 -11.94 -16.34 -0.75
CA VAL A 97 -11.46 -15.60 0.42
C VAL A 97 -10.94 -14.20 0.05
N VAL A 98 -11.24 -13.71 -1.15
CA VAL A 98 -10.74 -12.42 -1.67
C VAL A 98 -11.05 -11.23 -0.73
N ASP A 99 -12.14 -11.32 0.03
CA ASP A 99 -12.57 -10.23 0.92
C ASP A 99 -11.81 -10.19 2.27
N HIS A 100 -11.04 -11.23 2.60
CA HIS A 100 -10.31 -11.32 3.87
C HIS A 100 -8.81 -11.00 3.77
N GLU A 101 -8.28 -10.97 2.55
CA GLU A 101 -6.86 -10.68 2.34
C GLU A 101 -6.63 -9.17 2.16
N PRO A 102 -5.65 -8.58 2.84
CA PRO A 102 -5.36 -7.16 2.68
C PRO A 102 -4.92 -6.86 1.23
N PRO A 103 -5.40 -5.76 0.64
CA PRO A 103 -4.92 -5.32 -0.68
C PRO A 103 -3.47 -4.83 -0.60
N GLY A 104 -2.77 -4.73 -1.72
CA GLY A 104 -1.47 -4.02 -1.76
C GLY A 104 -1.64 -2.52 -1.49
N LEU A 105 -2.65 -1.91 -2.11
CA LEU A 105 -3.04 -0.52 -1.88
C LEU A 105 -4.55 -0.40 -1.82
N MET A 106 -5.05 0.37 -0.87
CA MET A 106 -6.45 0.79 -0.77
C MET A 106 -6.55 2.29 -0.88
N ILE A 107 -7.47 2.77 -1.71
CA ILE A 107 -7.81 4.19 -1.86
C ILE A 107 -9.28 4.35 -1.48
N SER A 108 -9.57 5.17 -0.48
CA SER A 108 -10.94 5.54 -0.11
C SER A 108 -11.14 7.02 -0.38
N VAL A 109 -12.26 7.37 -0.99
CA VAL A 109 -12.63 8.75 -1.32
C VAL A 109 -13.78 9.18 -0.42
N PHE A 110 -13.66 10.35 0.18
CA PHE A 110 -14.65 10.94 1.07
C PHE A 110 -15.04 12.32 0.56
N GLU A 111 -16.30 12.69 0.71
CA GLU A 111 -16.72 14.08 0.48
C GLU A 111 -16.20 14.99 1.59
N ARG A 112 -15.85 16.21 1.23
CA ARG A 112 -15.56 17.27 2.19
C ARG A 112 -16.17 18.59 1.78
N SER A 113 -16.42 19.43 2.77
CA SER A 113 -16.71 20.84 2.53
C SER A 113 -15.41 21.57 2.15
N PRO A 114 -15.39 22.39 1.08
CA PRO A 114 -14.19 23.10 0.64
C PRO A 114 -13.64 24.10 1.66
N GLU A 115 -14.50 24.58 2.58
CA GLU A 115 -14.13 25.53 3.63
C GLU A 115 -13.35 24.90 4.79
N ARG A 116 -13.41 23.57 4.94
CA ARG A 116 -12.75 22.85 6.04
C ARG A 116 -11.36 22.43 5.63
N LEU A 117 -10.34 22.79 6.42
CA LEU A 117 -8.97 22.32 6.22
C LEU A 117 -8.85 20.81 6.45
N LEU A 118 -7.87 20.17 5.80
CA LEU A 118 -7.71 18.71 5.87
C LEU A 118 -7.49 18.22 7.31
N HIS A 119 -6.69 18.93 8.12
CA HIS A 119 -6.45 18.53 9.51
C HIS A 119 -7.72 18.62 10.37
N GLU A 120 -8.54 19.67 10.19
CA GLU A 120 -9.83 19.80 10.89
C GLU A 120 -10.82 18.71 10.49
N TRP A 121 -10.81 18.34 9.21
CA TRP A 121 -11.61 17.23 8.71
C TRP A 121 -11.16 15.91 9.35
N LEU A 122 -9.85 15.64 9.41
CA LEU A 122 -9.32 14.43 10.04
C LEU A 122 -9.64 14.36 11.53
N ASP A 123 -9.46 15.45 12.27
CA ASP A 123 -9.76 15.50 13.71
C ASP A 123 -11.23 15.17 14.02
N SER A 124 -12.14 15.63 13.14
CA SER A 124 -13.58 15.37 13.31
C SER A 124 -14.03 14.03 12.73
N SER A 125 -13.22 13.39 11.90
CA SER A 125 -13.61 12.16 11.20
C SER A 125 -13.57 10.90 12.06
N GLY A 126 -12.80 10.90 13.13
CA GLY A 126 -12.52 9.70 13.92
C GLY A 126 -11.65 8.65 13.21
N LEU A 127 -11.06 8.99 12.05
CA LEU A 127 -10.22 8.06 11.27
C LEU A 127 -8.78 7.98 11.79
N VAL A 128 -8.35 8.92 12.62
CA VAL A 128 -7.00 8.96 13.17
C VAL A 128 -6.99 8.24 14.52
N PRO A 129 -6.29 7.11 14.65
CA PRO A 129 -6.20 6.42 15.93
C PRO A 129 -5.44 7.26 16.97
N PRO A 130 -5.81 7.17 18.25
CA PRO A 130 -5.07 7.83 19.33
C PRO A 130 -3.59 7.41 19.35
N GLY A 131 -2.69 8.36 19.62
CA GLY A 131 -1.24 8.11 19.66
C GLY A 131 -0.56 8.05 18.29
N SER A 132 -1.29 8.39 17.21
CA SER A 132 -0.71 8.55 15.89
C SER A 132 0.19 9.75 15.80
N GLU A 133 1.25 9.65 14.99
CA GLU A 133 2.04 10.80 14.56
C GLU A 133 1.50 11.35 13.25
N ILE A 134 1.30 12.66 13.20
CA ILE A 134 0.83 13.36 12.00
C ILE A 134 1.96 14.24 11.47
N SER A 135 2.26 14.12 10.19
CA SER A 135 3.24 14.94 9.48
C SER A 135 2.70 15.40 8.13
N SER A 136 3.17 16.56 7.66
CA SER A 136 2.81 17.03 6.33
C SER A 136 3.47 16.19 5.25
N VAL A 137 2.75 15.90 4.17
CA VAL A 137 3.28 15.27 2.97
C VAL A 137 3.02 16.16 1.76
N ARG A 138 4.02 16.25 0.87
CA ARG A 138 3.91 16.99 -0.38
C ARG A 138 3.89 16.01 -1.55
N LEU A 139 2.82 16.04 -2.33
CA LEU A 139 2.70 15.31 -3.59
C LEU A 139 2.38 16.31 -4.70
N THR A 140 2.92 16.05 -5.89
CA THR A 140 2.69 16.92 -7.05
C THR A 140 1.21 17.03 -7.37
N GLY A 141 0.69 18.27 -7.48
CA GLY A 141 -0.71 18.54 -7.78
C GLY A 141 -1.67 18.45 -6.60
N VAL A 142 -1.16 18.28 -5.37
CA VAL A 142 -1.96 18.21 -4.15
C VAL A 142 -1.74 19.47 -3.32
N LYS A 143 -2.82 20.16 -2.94
CA LYS A 143 -2.76 21.37 -2.11
C LYS A 143 -2.47 21.04 -0.64
N GLU A 144 -3.14 20.04 -0.11
CA GLU A 144 -3.03 19.61 1.28
C GLU A 144 -2.77 18.11 1.35
N GLY A 145 -1.79 17.71 2.14
CA GLY A 145 -1.47 16.31 2.37
C GLY A 145 -0.93 16.06 3.77
N LEU A 146 -1.44 15.02 4.42
CA LEU A 146 -1.03 14.60 5.76
C LEU A 146 -0.71 13.11 5.75
N ARG A 147 0.33 12.73 6.47
CA ARG A 147 0.69 11.34 6.77
C ARG A 147 0.43 11.07 8.23
N VAL A 148 -0.30 10.02 8.49
CA VAL A 148 -0.58 9.48 9.82
C VAL A 148 0.21 8.19 9.97
N THR A 149 1.06 8.10 10.99
CA THR A 149 1.92 6.94 11.25
C THR A 149 1.61 6.35 12.62
N LEU A 150 1.46 5.04 12.69
CA LEU A 150 1.27 4.25 13.90
C LEU A 150 2.57 3.52 14.25
N ARG A 151 3.32 4.01 15.23
CA ARG A 151 4.67 3.50 15.55
C ARG A 151 4.73 2.07 16.07
N GLN A 152 3.66 1.58 16.68
CA GLN A 152 3.68 0.30 17.41
C GLN A 152 2.77 -0.77 16.79
N GLN A 153 2.32 -0.57 15.55
CA GLN A 153 1.43 -1.53 14.87
C GLN A 153 2.12 -2.16 13.66
N PRO A 154 1.81 -3.45 13.39
CA PRO A 154 2.19 -4.05 12.11
C PRO A 154 1.49 -3.34 10.95
N ALA A 155 1.93 -3.59 9.73
CA ALA A 155 1.27 -3.03 8.55
C ALA A 155 -0.24 -3.40 8.51
N PRO A 156 -1.11 -2.46 8.10
CA PRO A 156 -0.79 -1.11 7.67
C PRO A 156 -0.54 -0.17 8.85
N ASN A 157 0.59 0.50 8.84
CA ASN A 157 0.98 1.45 9.87
C ASN A 157 1.15 2.89 9.35
N GLU A 158 0.90 3.09 8.06
CA GLU A 158 0.96 4.38 7.39
C GLU A 158 -0.33 4.64 6.64
N PHE A 159 -0.89 5.84 6.81
CA PHE A 159 -2.07 6.32 6.12
C PHE A 159 -1.73 7.69 5.55
N VAL A 160 -1.93 7.89 4.25
CA VAL A 160 -1.72 9.18 3.60
C VAL A 160 -3.07 9.76 3.22
N TYR A 161 -3.35 10.95 3.73
CA TYR A 161 -4.55 11.71 3.42
C TYR A 161 -4.20 12.88 2.52
N LEU A 162 -4.89 13.00 1.41
CA LEU A 162 -4.71 14.06 0.43
C LEU A 162 -6.04 14.74 0.20
N ALA A 163 -6.03 16.04 -0.06
CA ALA A 163 -7.27 16.75 -0.29
C ALA A 163 -7.20 17.66 -1.51
N ASN A 164 -8.33 17.77 -2.19
CA ASN A 164 -8.68 18.87 -3.09
C ASN A 164 -9.92 19.59 -2.54
N ASP A 165 -10.50 20.49 -3.31
CA ASP A 165 -11.61 21.31 -2.83
C ASP A 165 -12.90 20.51 -2.56
N GLN A 166 -13.07 19.29 -3.09
CA GLN A 166 -14.30 18.50 -3.00
C GLN A 166 -14.14 17.20 -2.25
N TYR A 167 -12.93 16.61 -2.24
CA TYR A 167 -12.70 15.27 -1.73
C TYR A 167 -11.48 15.18 -0.84
N VAL A 168 -11.54 14.25 0.11
CA VAL A 168 -10.40 13.69 0.83
C VAL A 168 -10.15 12.27 0.32
N TYR A 169 -8.89 11.97 0.01
CA TYR A 169 -8.43 10.66 -0.41
C TYR A 169 -7.59 10.05 0.71
N SER A 170 -7.99 8.89 1.20
CA SER A 170 -7.19 8.08 2.11
C SER A 170 -6.48 7.00 1.32
N LEU A 171 -5.16 6.98 1.36
CA LEU A 171 -4.32 6.00 0.68
C LEU A 171 -3.61 5.15 1.74
N VAL A 172 -3.86 3.86 1.73
CA VAL A 172 -3.33 2.90 2.70
C VAL A 172 -2.52 1.83 1.98
N PRO A 173 -1.18 1.89 2.02
CA PRO A 173 -0.33 0.82 1.52
C PRO A 173 -0.22 -0.29 2.56
N TYR A 174 -0.40 -1.54 2.14
CA TYR A 174 -0.30 -2.72 2.99
C TYR A 174 1.02 -3.47 2.81
N ASP A 175 1.71 -3.21 1.68
CA ASP A 175 2.99 -3.82 1.35
C ASP A 175 3.93 -2.84 0.62
N ALA A 176 5.14 -3.30 0.33
CA ALA A 176 6.15 -2.48 -0.36
C ALA A 176 5.72 -2.07 -1.78
N GLN A 177 4.98 -2.92 -2.49
CA GLN A 177 4.46 -2.59 -3.82
C GLN A 177 3.32 -1.57 -3.73
N GLY A 178 2.44 -1.69 -2.74
CA GLY A 178 1.45 -0.67 -2.41
C GLY A 178 2.08 0.69 -2.15
N GLY A 179 3.20 0.73 -1.45
CA GLY A 179 3.99 1.95 -1.26
C GLY A 179 4.53 2.54 -2.58
N LYS A 180 4.93 1.69 -3.55
CA LYS A 180 5.33 2.16 -4.89
C LYS A 180 4.13 2.69 -5.69
N MET A 181 2.97 2.05 -5.58
CA MET A 181 1.73 2.50 -6.20
C MET A 181 1.30 3.86 -5.62
N LEU A 182 1.30 4.02 -4.30
CA LEU A 182 0.99 5.26 -3.59
C LEU A 182 1.85 6.44 -4.11
N ARG A 183 3.16 6.26 -4.27
CA ARG A 183 4.04 7.30 -4.81
C ARG A 183 3.69 7.74 -6.24
N SER A 184 2.97 6.92 -6.98
CA SER A 184 2.51 7.23 -8.34
C SER A 184 1.16 7.95 -8.38
N PHE A 185 0.47 8.06 -7.24
CA PHE A 185 -0.82 8.74 -7.16
C PHE A 185 -0.70 10.22 -7.56
N ARG A 186 -1.65 10.69 -8.34
CA ARG A 186 -1.76 12.09 -8.78
C ARG A 186 -3.22 12.50 -8.82
N LEU A 187 -3.51 13.72 -8.43
CA LEU A 187 -4.81 14.35 -8.67
C LEU A 187 -4.87 14.88 -10.10
N LEU A 188 -6.01 14.71 -10.74
CA LEU A 188 -6.28 15.32 -12.03
C LEU A 188 -6.56 16.82 -11.85
N PRO A 189 -6.12 17.67 -12.79
CA PRO A 189 -6.51 19.07 -12.81
C PRO A 189 -8.03 19.22 -12.87
N ASP A 190 -8.58 20.24 -12.24
CA ASP A 190 -10.03 20.48 -12.18
C ASP A 190 -10.68 20.64 -13.57
N SER A 191 -9.92 21.15 -14.55
CA SER A 191 -10.36 21.25 -15.96
C SER A 191 -10.72 19.91 -16.61
N SER A 192 -10.11 18.81 -16.15
CA SER A 192 -10.39 17.46 -16.67
C SER A 192 -11.75 16.93 -16.22
N ARG A 193 -12.34 17.51 -15.17
CA ARG A 193 -13.63 17.11 -14.60
C ARG A 193 -14.82 17.82 -15.22
N ALA A 194 -14.60 19.01 -15.80
CA ALA A 194 -15.67 19.86 -16.36
C ALA A 194 -16.32 19.25 -17.62
N HIS A 195 -15.62 18.39 -18.35
CA HIS A 195 -16.11 17.84 -19.62
C HIS A 195 -17.02 16.60 -19.51
N MET A 196 -17.23 16.05 -18.29
CA MET A 196 -18.06 14.84 -18.11
C MET A 196 -19.41 15.09 -17.42
N ARG A 197 -19.82 16.33 -17.20
CA ARG A 197 -21.13 16.65 -16.58
C ARG A 197 -22.22 17.05 -17.60
N HIS A 198 -22.15 16.50 -18.81
CA HIS A 198 -23.19 16.66 -19.83
C HIS A 198 -23.76 15.35 -20.26
#